data_58f421040923efdf9dd33c8f681db6df
#
_entry.id   58f421040923efdf9dd33c8f681db6df
#
_cell.length_a   1.000
_cell.length_b   1.000
_cell.length_c   1.000
_cell.angle_alpha   90.00
_cell.angle_beta   90.00
_cell.angle_gamma   90.00
#
_symmetry.space_group_name_H-M   'P 1'
#
loop_
_entity.id
_entity.type
_entity.pdbx_description
1 polymer ?
#
loop_
_entity_poly.entity_id
_entity_poly.type
_entity_poly.pdbx_seq_one_letter_code
_entity_poly.pdbx_strand_id
1 'polypeptide(L)'
;MNLQELLNKWNIKCDVNTLLSMWNESHRHYHNLNHLNDLIDQINENKGKFSEKEYEKLMLTALFHDCVYDPMSSTNEEDSANFLMECSIDKTNLDVLEVKQMILDTKTHQSTTNLSETFNHYDMSIVERDFDQLLEWERGISEEFSVYPKDEYKEGRLKFLESVMDNYPNNTENLLKLIDYVKSN
;
A
#
# COMPACT_ATOMS: atom_id res chain seq x y z
N MET A 1 11.68 15.01 5.88
CA MET A 1 11.15 14.99 7.28
C MET A 1 11.70 13.74 7.94
N ASN A 2 12.09 13.82 9.23
CA ASN A 2 12.50 12.64 9.99
C ASN A 2 11.24 11.86 10.42
N LEU A 3 11.17 10.58 10.09
CA LEU A 3 9.98 9.75 10.36
C LEU A 3 9.73 9.58 11.87
N GLN A 4 10.78 9.46 12.70
CA GLN A 4 10.61 9.38 14.15
C GLN A 4 10.09 10.70 14.73
N GLU A 5 10.51 11.84 14.18
CA GLU A 5 9.96 13.15 14.60
C GLU A 5 8.49 13.27 14.23
N LEU A 6 8.07 12.74 13.08
CA LEU A 6 6.66 12.69 12.69
C LEU A 6 5.84 11.86 13.69
N LEU A 7 6.27 10.64 14.01
CA LEU A 7 5.59 9.79 14.99
C LEU A 7 5.47 10.48 16.35
N ASN A 8 6.56 11.13 16.82
CA ASN A 8 6.56 11.86 18.09
C ASN A 8 5.59 13.07 18.06
N LYS A 9 5.58 13.84 16.95
CA LYS A 9 4.67 14.99 16.75
C LYS A 9 3.20 14.57 16.84
N TRP A 10 2.88 13.38 16.33
CA TRP A 10 1.52 12.84 16.33
C TRP A 10 1.18 12.02 17.58
N ASN A 11 2.06 12.01 18.58
CA ASN A 11 1.92 11.19 19.80
C ASN A 11 1.70 9.70 19.51
N ILE A 12 2.37 9.18 18.50
CA ILE A 12 2.39 7.76 18.14
C ILE A 12 3.62 7.13 18.78
N LYS A 13 3.39 6.24 19.76
CA LYS A 13 4.43 5.53 20.50
C LYS A 13 4.87 4.28 19.75
N CYS A 14 5.56 4.49 18.66
CA CYS A 14 6.21 3.44 17.89
C CYS A 14 7.64 3.86 17.57
N ASP A 15 8.57 2.91 17.63
CA ASP A 15 9.93 3.11 17.12
C ASP A 15 9.91 2.91 15.59
N VAL A 16 10.42 3.89 14.86
CA VAL A 16 10.50 3.81 13.41
C VAL A 16 11.28 2.58 12.92
N ASN A 17 12.32 2.16 13.66
CA ASN A 17 13.07 0.96 13.28
C ASN A 17 12.21 -0.32 13.42
N THR A 18 11.29 -0.35 14.39
CA THR A 18 10.32 -1.43 14.51
C THR A 18 9.40 -1.47 13.28
N LEU A 19 8.82 -0.33 12.85
CA LEU A 19 8.03 -0.25 11.63
C LEU A 19 8.83 -0.69 10.41
N LEU A 20 10.04 -0.16 10.22
CA LEU A 20 10.87 -0.53 9.07
C LEU A 20 11.27 -2.02 9.09
N SER A 21 11.40 -2.64 10.27
CA SER A 21 11.65 -4.07 10.36
C SER A 21 10.45 -4.91 9.94
N MET A 22 9.21 -4.44 10.18
CA MET A 22 7.98 -5.08 9.70
C MET A 22 7.90 -5.03 8.17
N TRP A 23 8.28 -3.90 7.56
CA TRP A 23 8.39 -3.76 6.11
C TRP A 23 9.53 -4.56 5.47
N ASN A 24 10.45 -5.07 6.25
CA ASN A 24 11.62 -5.83 5.78
C ASN A 24 11.58 -7.32 6.13
N GLU A 25 10.39 -7.86 6.36
CA GLU A 25 10.20 -9.28 6.61
C GLU A 25 10.53 -10.11 5.36
N SER A 26 11.11 -11.30 5.54
CA SER A 26 11.69 -12.09 4.45
C SER A 26 10.69 -12.67 3.46
N HIS A 27 9.40 -12.71 3.80
CA HIS A 27 8.32 -13.17 2.94
C HIS A 27 7.76 -12.07 2.02
N ARG A 28 8.21 -10.82 2.18
CA ARG A 28 7.75 -9.67 1.39
C ARG A 28 8.63 -9.50 0.16
N HIS A 29 8.09 -9.74 -1.00
CA HIS A 29 8.81 -9.60 -2.27
C HIS A 29 8.40 -8.35 -3.04
N TYR A 30 7.15 -7.86 -2.83
CA TYR A 30 6.65 -6.60 -3.35
C TYR A 30 6.26 -5.62 -2.24
N HIS A 31 5.45 -6.04 -1.24
CA HIS A 31 5.02 -5.20 -0.11
C HIS A 31 6.14 -5.03 0.92
N ASN A 32 7.26 -4.44 0.49
CA ASN A 32 8.50 -4.31 1.24
C ASN A 32 8.99 -2.85 1.29
N LEU A 33 10.21 -2.62 1.78
CA LEU A 33 10.80 -1.28 1.88
C LEU A 33 10.91 -0.54 0.54
N ASN A 34 10.98 -1.23 -0.61
CA ASN A 34 11.02 -0.54 -1.91
C ASN A 34 9.67 0.10 -2.20
N HIS A 35 8.57 -0.64 -1.99
CA HIS A 35 7.21 -0.11 -2.13
C HIS A 35 6.96 1.07 -1.16
N LEU A 36 7.34 0.94 0.10
CA LEU A 36 7.27 2.05 1.06
C LEU A 36 8.06 3.27 0.60
N ASN A 37 9.28 3.09 0.09
CA ASN A 37 10.10 4.19 -0.40
C ASN A 37 9.48 4.86 -1.64
N ASP A 38 8.92 4.09 -2.58
CA ASP A 38 8.22 4.64 -3.75
C ASP A 38 7.05 5.53 -3.34
N LEU A 39 6.26 5.11 -2.34
CA LEU A 39 5.17 5.93 -1.78
C LEU A 39 5.70 7.21 -1.14
N ILE A 40 6.73 7.11 -0.30
CA ILE A 40 7.36 8.26 0.36
C ILE A 40 7.90 9.24 -0.68
N ASP A 41 8.52 8.77 -1.75
CA ASP A 41 9.08 9.61 -2.81
C ASP A 41 7.95 10.32 -3.58
N GLN A 42 6.88 9.63 -3.97
CA GLN A 42 5.72 10.25 -4.62
C GLN A 42 5.07 11.33 -3.74
N ILE A 43 4.91 11.07 -2.44
CA ILE A 43 4.36 12.05 -1.47
C ILE A 43 5.29 13.26 -1.36
N ASN A 44 6.61 13.05 -1.30
CA ASN A 44 7.62 14.12 -1.22
C ASN A 44 7.64 14.99 -2.49
N GLU A 45 7.61 14.38 -3.67
CA GLU A 45 7.59 15.08 -4.97
C GLU A 45 6.35 15.98 -5.10
N ASN A 46 5.24 15.56 -4.53
CA ASN A 46 3.97 16.28 -4.57
C ASN A 46 3.69 17.14 -3.33
N LYS A 47 4.63 17.26 -2.40
CA LYS A 47 4.46 17.96 -1.12
C LYS A 47 3.85 19.35 -1.25
N GLY A 48 4.20 20.09 -2.29
CA GLY A 48 3.67 21.44 -2.53
C GLY A 48 2.17 21.52 -2.84
N LYS A 49 1.51 20.39 -3.09
CA LYS A 49 0.06 20.27 -3.35
C LYS A 49 -0.76 20.14 -2.06
N PHE A 50 -0.11 19.88 -0.93
CA PHE A 50 -0.75 19.54 0.33
C PHE A 50 -0.45 20.59 1.41
N SER A 51 -1.39 20.79 2.32
CA SER A 51 -1.09 21.41 3.61
C SER A 51 -0.10 20.53 4.39
N GLU A 52 0.58 21.12 5.39
CA GLU A 52 1.50 20.34 6.24
C GLU A 52 0.81 19.13 6.88
N LYS A 53 -0.44 19.31 7.34
CA LYS A 53 -1.21 18.24 7.98
C LYS A 53 -1.60 17.13 7.01
N GLU A 54 -2.04 17.44 5.80
CA GLU A 54 -2.36 16.45 4.76
C GLU A 54 -1.12 15.66 4.35
N TYR A 55 0.00 16.35 4.15
CA TYR A 55 1.28 15.71 3.87
C TYR A 55 1.67 14.73 4.99
N GLU A 56 1.51 15.11 6.26
CA GLU A 56 1.81 14.24 7.40
C GLU A 56 0.87 13.04 7.49
N LYS A 57 -0.42 13.21 7.20
CA LYS A 57 -1.38 12.10 7.11
C LYS A 57 -0.99 11.11 6.02
N LEU A 58 -0.63 11.58 4.82
CA LEU A 58 -0.16 10.72 3.73
C LEU A 58 1.09 9.94 4.15
N MET A 59 2.06 10.59 4.79
CA MET A 59 3.28 9.94 5.29
C MET A 59 2.99 8.89 6.36
N LEU A 60 2.06 9.15 7.28
CA LEU A 60 1.63 8.17 8.28
C LEU A 60 0.89 7.01 7.63
N THR A 61 0.01 7.28 6.67
CA THR A 61 -0.68 6.22 5.92
C THR A 61 0.35 5.34 5.21
N ALA A 62 1.35 5.91 4.54
CA ALA A 62 2.42 5.14 3.89
C ALA A 62 3.16 4.24 4.86
N LEU A 63 3.51 4.75 6.06
CA LEU A 63 4.22 3.97 7.07
C LEU A 63 3.41 2.79 7.63
N PHE A 64 2.08 2.94 7.71
CA PHE A 64 1.25 2.01 8.45
C PHE A 64 0.35 1.12 7.58
N HIS A 65 0.03 1.44 6.30
CA HIS A 65 -1.03 0.74 5.56
C HIS A 65 -0.79 -0.77 5.42
N ASP A 66 0.44 -1.18 5.18
CA ASP A 66 0.87 -2.58 5.04
C ASP A 66 1.92 -2.98 6.08
N CYS A 67 2.01 -2.29 7.23
CA CYS A 67 3.00 -2.63 8.24
C CYS A 67 2.78 -4.04 8.83
N VAL A 68 1.53 -4.48 8.92
CA VAL A 68 1.17 -5.87 9.19
C VAL A 68 0.77 -6.53 7.87
N TYR A 69 1.48 -7.58 7.47
CA TYR A 69 1.24 -8.24 6.21
C TYR A 69 1.50 -9.75 6.28
N ASP A 70 0.46 -10.51 6.00
CA ASP A 70 0.50 -11.97 5.81
C ASP A 70 -0.29 -12.29 4.54
N PRO A 71 0.34 -12.88 3.49
CA PRO A 71 -0.36 -13.26 2.26
C PRO A 71 -1.54 -14.21 2.46
N MET A 72 -1.59 -14.91 3.62
CA MET A 72 -2.70 -15.81 3.97
C MET A 72 -3.83 -15.11 4.73
N SER A 73 -3.62 -13.86 5.16
CA SER A 73 -4.62 -13.10 5.90
C SER A 73 -5.55 -12.33 4.94
N SER A 74 -6.80 -12.20 5.35
CA SER A 74 -7.77 -11.29 4.72
C SER A 74 -8.01 -10.01 5.53
N THR A 75 -7.19 -9.77 6.57
CA THR A 75 -7.35 -8.66 7.54
C THR A 75 -6.10 -7.80 7.68
N ASN A 76 -5.18 -7.83 6.70
CA ASN A 76 -3.92 -7.08 6.76
C ASN A 76 -4.14 -5.58 6.99
N GLU A 77 -5.08 -4.97 6.29
CA GLU A 77 -5.40 -3.56 6.39
C GLU A 77 -6.04 -3.22 7.75
N GLU A 78 -6.93 -4.07 8.24
CA GLU A 78 -7.53 -3.95 9.58
C GLU A 78 -6.48 -4.10 10.68
N ASP A 79 -5.56 -5.05 10.54
CA ASP A 79 -4.50 -5.31 11.51
C ASP A 79 -3.48 -4.18 11.50
N SER A 80 -3.11 -3.64 10.33
CA SER A 80 -2.28 -2.45 10.17
C SER A 80 -2.93 -1.20 10.78
N ALA A 81 -4.22 -0.99 10.52
CA ALA A 81 -4.99 0.11 11.10
C ALA A 81 -5.11 -0.02 12.63
N ASN A 82 -5.29 -1.24 13.15
CA ASN A 82 -5.31 -1.50 14.58
C ASN A 82 -3.95 -1.27 15.21
N PHE A 83 -2.85 -1.66 14.56
CA PHE A 83 -1.49 -1.40 15.03
C PHE A 83 -1.20 0.10 15.16
N LEU A 84 -1.61 0.94 14.18
CA LEU A 84 -1.57 2.39 14.32
C LEU A 84 -2.31 2.86 15.58
N MET A 85 -3.52 2.33 15.82
CA MET A 85 -4.34 2.73 16.98
C MET A 85 -3.73 2.25 18.30
N GLU A 86 -3.08 1.10 18.33
CA GLU A 86 -2.35 0.61 19.52
C GLU A 86 -1.18 1.51 19.87
N CYS A 87 -0.44 1.96 18.87
CA CYS A 87 0.68 2.89 19.02
C CYS A 87 0.23 4.31 19.41
N SER A 88 -1.01 4.71 19.11
CA SER A 88 -1.51 6.06 19.34
C SER A 88 -1.89 6.30 20.80
N ILE A 89 -1.40 7.41 21.40
CA ILE A 89 -1.72 7.79 22.78
C ILE A 89 -3.18 8.24 22.88
N ASP A 90 -3.63 9.11 21.97
CA ASP A 90 -5.00 9.59 21.90
C ASP A 90 -5.76 8.89 20.77
N LYS A 91 -6.50 7.87 21.15
CA LYS A 91 -7.33 7.06 20.23
C LYS A 91 -8.59 7.77 19.73
N THR A 92 -8.87 8.98 20.24
CA THR A 92 -10.02 9.80 19.86
C THR A 92 -9.64 10.97 18.96
N ASN A 93 -8.35 11.15 18.69
CA ASN A 93 -7.86 12.19 17.79
C ASN A 93 -8.42 11.98 16.37
N LEU A 94 -9.21 12.96 15.90
CA LEU A 94 -9.89 12.86 14.60
C LEU A 94 -8.92 12.73 13.42
N ASP A 95 -7.74 13.35 13.51
CA ASP A 95 -6.74 13.25 12.44
C ASP A 95 -6.11 11.83 12.38
N VAL A 96 -5.89 11.18 13.54
CA VAL A 96 -5.43 9.79 13.61
C VAL A 96 -6.51 8.83 13.11
N LEU A 97 -7.77 9.10 13.44
CA LEU A 97 -8.90 8.31 12.95
C LEU A 97 -9.07 8.43 11.43
N GLU A 98 -8.76 9.59 10.84
CA GLU A 98 -8.73 9.76 9.39
C GLU A 98 -7.59 8.95 8.76
N VAL A 99 -6.37 8.96 9.32
CA VAL A 99 -5.27 8.08 8.87
C VAL A 99 -5.66 6.61 8.97
N LYS A 100 -6.30 6.20 10.09
CA LYS A 100 -6.86 4.84 10.22
C LYS A 100 -7.81 4.50 9.09
N GLN A 101 -8.73 5.41 8.74
CA GLN A 101 -9.69 5.19 7.66
C GLN A 101 -8.98 5.10 6.30
N MET A 102 -7.98 5.95 6.05
CA MET A 102 -7.18 5.89 4.83
C MET A 102 -6.48 4.52 4.66
N ILE A 103 -5.96 3.94 5.76
CA ILE A 103 -5.41 2.58 5.76
C ILE A 103 -6.49 1.55 5.38
N LEU A 104 -7.68 1.63 5.96
CA LEU A 104 -8.78 0.71 5.64
C LEU A 104 -9.26 0.84 4.19
N ASP A 105 -9.18 2.04 3.61
CA ASP A 105 -9.58 2.31 2.23
C ASP A 105 -8.65 1.61 1.21
N THR A 106 -7.40 1.29 1.57
CA THR A 106 -6.47 0.57 0.67
C THR A 106 -6.92 -0.86 0.38
N LYS A 107 -7.70 -1.48 1.27
CA LYS A 107 -8.22 -2.84 1.08
C LYS A 107 -9.00 -3.04 -0.21
N THR A 108 -9.80 -2.06 -0.57
CA THR A 108 -10.65 -2.10 -1.78
C THR A 108 -10.33 -0.98 -2.76
N HIS A 109 -9.40 -0.09 -2.40
CA HIS A 109 -9.10 1.17 -3.08
C HIS A 109 -10.35 2.05 -3.32
N GLN A 110 -11.37 1.89 -2.47
CA GLN A 110 -12.55 2.76 -2.44
C GLN A 110 -12.34 3.87 -1.43
N SER A 111 -12.11 5.07 -1.94
CA SER A 111 -11.72 6.22 -1.13
C SER A 111 -12.92 6.87 -0.45
N THR A 112 -12.77 7.18 0.83
CA THR A 112 -13.79 7.90 1.64
C THR A 112 -13.56 9.40 1.64
N THR A 113 -12.36 9.87 1.30
CA THR A 113 -11.97 11.29 1.21
C THR A 113 -11.07 11.55 0.01
N ASN A 114 -10.92 12.82 -0.40
CA ASN A 114 -9.98 13.21 -1.46
C ASN A 114 -8.53 12.85 -1.10
N LEU A 115 -8.17 12.89 0.18
CA LEU A 115 -6.81 12.53 0.62
C LEU A 115 -6.58 11.02 0.52
N SER A 116 -7.58 10.22 0.88
CA SER A 116 -7.60 8.77 0.67
C SER A 116 -7.52 8.42 -0.83
N GLU A 117 -8.26 9.14 -1.70
CA GLU A 117 -8.17 8.97 -3.16
C GLU A 117 -6.75 9.23 -3.67
N THR A 118 -6.11 10.29 -3.18
CA THR A 118 -4.72 10.60 -3.53
C THR A 118 -3.78 9.50 -3.08
N PHE A 119 -3.95 8.97 -1.86
CA PHE A 119 -3.11 7.89 -1.36
C PHE A 119 -3.29 6.61 -2.18
N ASN A 120 -4.53 6.18 -2.42
CA ASN A 120 -4.84 4.99 -3.22
C ASN A 120 -4.29 5.10 -4.66
N HIS A 121 -4.29 6.31 -5.24
CA HIS A 121 -3.66 6.53 -6.54
C HIS A 121 -2.14 6.32 -6.49
N TYR A 122 -1.46 6.77 -5.43
CA TYR A 122 -0.02 6.54 -5.27
C TYR A 122 0.28 5.05 -5.03
N ASP A 123 -0.49 4.40 -4.18
CA ASP A 123 -0.34 2.99 -3.86
C ASP A 123 -0.51 2.09 -5.11
N MET A 124 -1.50 2.42 -5.93
CA MET A 124 -1.78 1.73 -7.18
C MET A 124 -1.01 2.27 -8.39
N SER A 125 -0.05 3.18 -8.21
CA SER A 125 0.67 3.80 -9.34
C SER A 125 1.47 2.80 -10.19
N ILE A 126 1.80 1.64 -9.64
CA ILE A 126 2.46 0.55 -10.36
C ILE A 126 1.66 0.11 -11.60
N VAL A 127 0.33 0.15 -11.57
CA VAL A 127 -0.52 -0.28 -12.70
C VAL A 127 -0.45 0.65 -13.91
N GLU A 128 0.12 1.85 -13.76
CA GLU A 128 0.34 2.82 -14.83
C GLU A 128 1.75 2.74 -15.45
N ARG A 129 2.60 1.84 -14.93
CA ARG A 129 3.99 1.68 -15.37
C ARG A 129 4.10 0.89 -16.67
N ASP A 130 5.31 0.86 -17.22
CA ASP A 130 5.61 0.05 -18.41
C ASP A 130 5.52 -1.46 -18.12
N PHE A 131 5.55 -2.26 -19.19
CA PHE A 131 5.36 -3.71 -19.07
C PHE A 131 6.47 -4.40 -18.27
N ASP A 132 7.71 -3.93 -18.33
CA ASP A 132 8.82 -4.55 -17.61
C ASP A 132 8.64 -4.34 -16.09
N GLN A 133 8.21 -3.16 -15.66
CA GLN A 133 7.90 -2.85 -14.26
C GLN A 133 6.67 -3.62 -13.78
N LEU A 134 5.63 -3.74 -14.60
CA LEU A 134 4.47 -4.59 -14.30
C LEU A 134 4.84 -6.06 -14.14
N LEU A 135 5.78 -6.54 -14.94
CA LEU A 135 6.26 -7.92 -14.86
C LEU A 135 7.10 -8.17 -13.59
N GLU A 136 7.88 -7.19 -13.16
CA GLU A 136 8.59 -7.25 -11.86
C GLU A 136 7.61 -7.26 -10.69
N TRP A 137 6.59 -6.40 -10.74
CA TRP A 137 5.50 -6.41 -9.78
C TRP A 137 4.81 -7.77 -9.68
N GLU A 138 4.42 -8.34 -10.83
CA GLU A 138 3.79 -9.67 -10.88
C GLU A 138 4.66 -10.76 -10.27
N ARG A 139 5.95 -10.74 -10.53
CA ARG A 139 6.90 -11.70 -9.95
C ARG A 139 6.95 -11.58 -8.43
N GLY A 140 7.03 -10.36 -7.91
CA GLY A 140 7.01 -10.12 -6.47
C GLY A 140 5.72 -10.62 -5.82
N ILE A 141 4.56 -10.27 -6.38
CA ILE A 141 3.25 -10.74 -5.89
C ILE A 141 3.14 -12.27 -5.97
N SER A 142 3.53 -12.88 -7.09
CA SER A 142 3.50 -14.33 -7.25
C SER A 142 4.37 -15.06 -6.21
N GLU A 143 5.48 -14.47 -5.82
CA GLU A 143 6.37 -15.04 -4.82
C GLU A 143 5.79 -14.92 -3.41
N GLU A 144 5.18 -13.80 -3.05
CA GLU A 144 4.45 -13.62 -1.79
C GLU A 144 3.30 -14.62 -1.65
N PHE A 145 2.55 -14.84 -2.72
CA PHE A 145 1.40 -15.75 -2.75
C PHE A 145 1.77 -17.20 -3.10
N SER A 146 3.06 -17.57 -3.10
CA SER A 146 3.53 -18.93 -3.42
C SER A 146 3.05 -20.01 -2.43
N VAL A 147 2.48 -19.61 -1.30
CA VAL A 147 1.82 -20.48 -0.33
C VAL A 147 0.51 -21.10 -0.85
N TYR A 148 -0.11 -20.47 -1.85
CA TYR A 148 -1.33 -20.97 -2.50
C TYR A 148 -1.00 -21.92 -3.67
N PRO A 149 -1.91 -22.88 -3.97
CA PRO A 149 -1.84 -23.64 -5.20
C PRO A 149 -1.80 -22.69 -6.42
N LYS A 150 -0.97 -23.01 -7.41
CA LYS A 150 -0.74 -22.16 -8.59
C LYS A 150 -2.04 -21.77 -9.32
N ASP A 151 -2.96 -22.70 -9.47
CA ASP A 151 -4.23 -22.45 -10.16
C ASP A 151 -5.14 -21.51 -9.36
N GLU A 152 -5.12 -21.60 -8.03
CA GLU A 152 -5.88 -20.73 -7.13
C GLU A 152 -5.34 -19.30 -7.16
N TYR A 153 -4.01 -19.14 -7.03
CA TYR A 153 -3.35 -17.85 -7.20
C TYR A 153 -3.72 -17.22 -8.53
N LYS A 154 -3.55 -17.98 -9.63
CA LYS A 154 -3.82 -17.53 -10.99
C LYS A 154 -5.26 -17.03 -11.17
N GLU A 155 -6.24 -17.76 -10.67
CA GLU A 155 -7.65 -17.38 -10.74
C GLU A 155 -7.90 -16.06 -9.99
N GLY A 156 -7.37 -15.91 -8.77
CA GLY A 156 -7.50 -14.70 -7.97
C GLY A 156 -6.81 -13.51 -8.64
N ARG A 157 -5.58 -13.74 -9.14
CA ARG A 157 -4.78 -12.70 -9.79
C ARG A 157 -5.42 -12.17 -11.07
N LEU A 158 -5.97 -13.05 -11.89
CA LEU A 158 -6.67 -12.64 -13.11
C LEU A 158 -7.91 -11.79 -12.81
N LYS A 159 -8.72 -12.18 -11.80
CA LYS A 159 -9.87 -11.39 -11.36
C LYS A 159 -9.45 -9.99 -10.91
N PHE A 160 -8.37 -9.91 -10.13
CA PHE A 160 -7.82 -8.62 -9.69
C PHE A 160 -7.39 -7.76 -10.88
N LEU A 161 -6.56 -8.28 -11.80
CA LEU A 161 -6.06 -7.55 -12.97
C LEU A 161 -7.19 -7.08 -13.89
N GLU A 162 -8.23 -7.90 -14.08
CA GLU A 162 -9.42 -7.51 -14.84
C GLU A 162 -10.17 -6.34 -14.17
N SER A 163 -10.31 -6.35 -12.84
CA SER A 163 -10.93 -5.23 -12.10
C SER A 163 -10.11 -3.95 -12.16
N VAL A 164 -8.79 -4.06 -12.19
CA VAL A 164 -7.87 -2.92 -12.30
C VAL A 164 -7.99 -2.24 -13.65
N MET A 165 -8.14 -2.99 -14.75
CA MET A 165 -8.25 -2.42 -16.10
C MET A 165 -9.43 -1.44 -16.24
N ASP A 166 -10.55 -1.70 -15.57
CA ASP A 166 -11.73 -0.84 -15.62
C ASP A 166 -11.44 0.54 -14.98
N ASN A 167 -10.54 0.58 -13.99
CA ASN A 167 -10.17 1.79 -13.26
C ASN A 167 -8.97 2.54 -13.89
N TYR A 168 -8.13 1.85 -14.67
CA TYR A 168 -6.90 2.40 -15.27
C TYR A 168 -6.86 2.24 -16.81
N PRO A 169 -7.79 2.88 -17.55
CA PRO A 169 -7.95 2.66 -19.00
C PRO A 169 -6.74 3.14 -19.81
N ASN A 170 -5.89 4.02 -19.27
CA ASN A 170 -4.74 4.59 -19.98
C ASN A 170 -3.60 3.59 -20.18
N ASN A 171 -3.54 2.49 -19.41
CA ASN A 171 -2.50 1.46 -19.49
C ASN A 171 -3.02 0.08 -19.90
N THR A 172 -4.19 0.03 -20.50
CA THR A 172 -4.88 -1.22 -20.90
C THR A 172 -3.98 -2.15 -21.72
N GLU A 173 -3.16 -1.62 -22.64
CA GLU A 173 -2.28 -2.46 -23.49
C GLU A 173 -1.27 -3.24 -22.65
N ASN A 174 -0.59 -2.62 -21.68
CA ASN A 174 0.39 -3.29 -20.84
C ASN A 174 -0.27 -4.23 -19.83
N LEU A 175 -1.43 -3.85 -19.30
CA LEU A 175 -2.21 -4.72 -18.41
C LEU A 175 -2.72 -5.97 -19.15
N LEU A 176 -3.14 -5.87 -20.41
CA LEU A 176 -3.50 -7.03 -21.22
C LEU A 176 -2.30 -7.95 -21.46
N LYS A 177 -1.12 -7.40 -21.74
CA LYS A 177 0.11 -8.20 -21.85
C LYS A 177 0.44 -8.94 -20.55
N LEU A 178 0.22 -8.28 -19.40
CA LEU A 178 0.40 -8.90 -18.09
C LEU A 178 -0.60 -10.03 -17.84
N ILE A 179 -1.87 -9.80 -18.17
CA ILE A 179 -2.93 -10.83 -18.09
C ILE A 179 -2.56 -12.05 -18.94
N ASP A 180 -2.09 -11.84 -20.18
CA ASP A 180 -1.68 -12.92 -21.06
C ASP A 180 -0.44 -13.67 -20.51
N TYR A 181 0.48 -12.94 -19.87
CA TYR A 181 1.61 -13.54 -19.17
C TYR A 181 1.13 -14.45 -18.01
N VAL A 182 0.24 -13.95 -17.14
CA VAL A 182 -0.32 -14.72 -16.01
C VAL A 182 -1.10 -15.93 -16.51
N LYS A 183 -1.87 -15.82 -17.61
CA LYS A 183 -2.59 -16.95 -18.21
C LYS A 183 -1.66 -18.06 -18.71
N SER A 184 -0.47 -17.69 -19.16
CA SER A 184 0.46 -18.60 -19.80
C SER A 184 1.42 -19.29 -18.83
N ASN A 185 1.61 -18.76 -17.65
CA ASN A 185 2.52 -19.25 -16.60
C ASN A 185 1.78 -19.81 -15.40
#